data_b30de82f4fa005baf5164aee7044a4fe
#
_entry.id   b30de82f4fa005baf5164aee7044a4fe
#
_cell.length_a   1.000
_cell.length_b   1.000
_cell.length_c   1.000
_cell.angle_alpha   90.00
_cell.angle_beta   90.00
_cell.angle_gamma   90.00
#
_symmetry.space_group_name_H-M   'P 1'
#
loop_
_entity.id
_entity.type
_entity.pdbx_description
1 polymer ?
#
loop_
_entity_poly.entity_id
_entity_poly.type
_entity_poly.pdbx_seq_one_letter_code
_entity_poly.pdbx_strand_id
1 'polypeptide(L)' 'MKTNSLKEIRESFLISKAELARRADLSVDTLTRIEHGKPCRIETKRKILFALGLKLSDRKKIFH' A
#
# COMPACT_ATOMS: atom_id res chain seq x y z
N MET A 1 9.92 4.44 13.74
CA MET A 1 8.47 4.55 13.92
C MET A 1 7.77 4.33 12.58
N LYS A 2 6.71 3.54 12.56
CA LYS A 2 6.01 3.26 11.32
C LYS A 2 5.14 4.44 10.93
N THR A 3 5.22 4.85 9.66
CA THR A 3 4.38 5.91 9.13
C THR A 3 3.12 5.37 8.45
N ASN A 4 3.05 4.04 8.29
CA ASN A 4 1.87 3.40 7.69
C ASN A 4 1.80 1.94 8.13
N SER A 5 0.66 1.31 7.86
CA SER A 5 0.40 -0.09 8.18
C SER A 5 0.24 -0.93 6.91
N LEU A 6 0.85 -0.50 5.81
CA LEU A 6 0.65 -1.16 4.52
C LEU A 6 1.08 -2.62 4.55
N LYS A 7 2.26 -2.89 5.12
CA LYS A 7 2.76 -4.26 5.16
C LYS A 7 1.82 -5.18 5.94
N GLU A 8 1.39 -4.71 7.12
CA GLU A 8 0.50 -5.49 7.97
C GLU A 8 -0.85 -5.77 7.28
N ILE A 9 -1.42 -4.74 6.65
CA ILE A 9 -2.70 -4.90 5.96
C ILE A 9 -2.54 -5.85 4.77
N ARG A 10 -1.48 -5.67 3.99
CA ARG A 10 -1.22 -6.55 2.85
C ARG A 10 -1.10 -8.00 3.29
N GLU A 11 -0.35 -8.23 4.35
CA GLU A 11 -0.14 -9.60 4.85
C GLU A 11 -1.44 -10.19 5.40
N SER A 12 -2.27 -9.36 6.02
CA SER A 12 -3.56 -9.84 6.53
C SER A 12 -4.49 -10.28 5.39
N PHE A 13 -4.29 -9.73 4.19
CA PHE A 13 -5.07 -10.11 3.01
C PHE A 13 -4.42 -11.29 2.27
N LEU A 14 -3.31 -11.81 2.78
CA LEU A 14 -2.56 -12.92 2.17
C LEU A 14 -2.13 -12.60 0.74
N ILE A 15 -1.73 -11.36 0.51
CA ILE A 15 -1.27 -10.89 -0.79
C ILE A 15 0.24 -10.65 -0.72
N SER A 16 0.98 -11.23 -1.67
CA SER A 16 2.42 -10.99 -1.75
C SER A 16 2.70 -9.56 -2.21
N LYS A 17 3.92 -9.09 -1.94
CA LYS A 17 4.34 -7.77 -2.38
C LYS A 17 4.27 -7.66 -3.91
N ALA A 18 4.72 -8.70 -4.62
CA ALA A 18 4.69 -8.72 -6.08
C ALA A 18 3.26 -8.64 -6.60
N GLU A 19 2.34 -9.36 -5.97
CA GLU A 19 0.93 -9.36 -6.39
C GLU A 19 0.31 -7.98 -6.18
N LEU A 20 0.56 -7.36 -5.02
CA LEU A 20 0.03 -6.03 -4.76
C LEU A 20 0.59 -5.01 -5.73
N ALA A 21 1.91 -5.07 -5.98
CA ALA A 21 2.55 -4.15 -6.92
C ALA A 21 1.92 -4.27 -8.30
N ARG A 22 1.69 -5.49 -8.75
CA ARG A 22 1.06 -5.74 -10.05
C ARG A 22 -0.34 -5.17 -10.12
N ARG A 23 -1.15 -5.41 -9.07
CA ARG A 23 -2.52 -4.90 -9.01
C ARG A 23 -2.58 -3.38 -8.96
N ALA A 24 -1.61 -2.78 -8.28
CA ALA A 24 -1.56 -1.32 -8.11
C ALA A 24 -0.82 -0.62 -9.25
N ASP A 25 -0.32 -1.38 -10.22
CA ASP A 25 0.46 -0.83 -11.32
C ASP A 25 1.68 -0.06 -10.81
N LEU A 26 2.38 -0.68 -9.87
CA LEU A 26 3.59 -0.12 -9.27
C LEU A 26 4.71 -1.15 -9.36
N SER A 27 5.96 -0.68 -9.23
CA SER A 27 7.08 -1.61 -9.13
C SER A 27 7.17 -2.13 -7.70
N VAL A 28 7.77 -3.31 -7.54
CA VAL A 28 8.01 -3.88 -6.22
C VAL A 28 8.90 -2.96 -5.39
N ASP A 29 9.91 -2.33 -6.03
CA ASP A 29 10.79 -1.40 -5.35
C ASP A 29 10.02 -0.22 -4.76
N THR A 30 9.08 0.34 -5.52
CA THR A 30 8.25 1.43 -5.05
C THR A 30 7.45 0.99 -3.83
N LEU A 31 6.85 -0.19 -3.90
CA LEU A 31 6.06 -0.71 -2.79
C LEU A 31 6.94 -0.95 -1.55
N THR A 32 8.14 -1.49 -1.75
CA THR A 32 9.08 -1.71 -0.66
C THR A 32 9.42 -0.41 0.06
N ARG A 33 9.68 0.66 -0.70
CA ARG A 33 9.99 1.96 -0.11
C ARG A 33 8.82 2.47 0.71
N ILE A 34 7.60 2.33 0.19
CA ILE A 34 6.41 2.79 0.91
C ILE A 34 6.22 2.00 2.20
N GLU A 35 6.42 0.69 2.16
CA GLU A 35 6.30 -0.14 3.36
C GLU A 35 7.35 0.20 4.41
N HIS A 36 8.48 0.79 4.00
CA HIS A 36 9.52 1.23 4.91
C HIS A 36 9.28 2.66 5.42
N GLY A 37 8.14 3.25 5.09
CA GLY A 37 7.78 4.56 5.60
C GLY A 37 8.15 5.73 4.71
N LYS A 38 8.61 5.48 3.49
CA LYS A 38 8.90 6.58 2.57
C LYS A 38 7.60 7.22 2.10
N PRO A 39 7.57 8.54 1.91
CA PRO A 39 6.37 9.22 1.45
C PRO A 39 6.01 8.81 0.03
N CYS A 40 4.72 8.87 -0.29
CA CYS A 40 4.26 8.63 -1.65
C CYS A 40 3.15 9.62 -1.99
N ARG A 41 2.91 9.77 -3.28
CA ARG A 41 1.89 10.71 -3.76
C ARG A 41 0.49 10.18 -3.49
N ILE A 42 -0.48 11.08 -3.46
CA ILE A 42 -1.88 10.72 -3.28
C ILE A 42 -2.33 9.72 -4.33
N GLU A 43 -1.90 9.90 -5.57
CA GLU A 43 -2.25 8.96 -6.65
C GLU A 43 -1.76 7.55 -6.35
N THR A 44 -0.55 7.43 -5.80
CA THR A 44 0.01 6.14 -5.43
C THR A 44 -0.78 5.52 -4.30
N LYS A 45 -1.14 6.31 -3.29
CA LYS A 45 -1.97 5.83 -2.19
C LYS A 45 -3.31 5.30 -2.70
N ARG A 46 -3.91 6.02 -3.65
CA ARG A 46 -5.18 5.63 -4.25
C ARG A 46 -5.05 4.29 -4.98
N LYS A 47 -3.99 4.13 -5.76
CA LYS A 47 -3.74 2.88 -6.48
C LYS A 47 -3.63 1.70 -5.51
N ILE A 48 -2.92 1.91 -4.40
CA ILE A 48 -2.72 0.86 -3.41
C ILE A 48 -4.06 0.50 -2.75
N LEU A 49 -4.84 1.50 -2.36
CA LEU A 49 -6.14 1.26 -1.74
C LEU A 49 -7.06 0.46 -2.66
N PHE A 50 -7.16 0.87 -3.91
CA PHE A 50 -8.00 0.17 -4.88
C PHE A 50 -7.50 -1.25 -5.14
N ALA A 51 -6.18 -1.44 -5.19
CA ALA A 51 -5.61 -2.76 -5.40
C ALA A 51 -5.94 -3.71 -4.25
N LEU A 52 -6.13 -3.17 -3.04
CA LEU A 52 -6.52 -3.96 -1.87
C LEU A 52 -8.04 -4.08 -1.73
N GLY A 53 -8.80 -3.46 -2.63
CA GLY A 53 -10.25 -3.49 -2.54
C GLY A 53 -10.81 -2.58 -1.47
N LEU A 54 -10.03 -1.58 -1.06
CA LEU A 54 -10.45 -0.64 -0.03
C LEU A 54 -10.97 0.65 -0.66
N LYS A 55 -11.70 1.43 0.14
CA LYS A 55 -12.23 2.73 -0.27
C LYS A 55 -11.25 3.83 0.08
N LEU A 56 -11.39 4.99 -0.55
CA LEU A 56 -10.57 6.14 -0.21
C LEU A 56 -10.76 6.55 1.25
N SER A 57 -11.96 6.35 1.79
CA SER A 57 -12.22 6.64 3.20
C SER A 57 -11.41 5.73 4.14
N ASP A 58 -10.88 4.62 3.63
CA ASP A 58 -10.08 3.70 4.43
C ASP A 58 -8.60 4.09 4.47
N ARG A 59 -8.22 5.22 3.84
CA ARG A 59 -6.80 5.58 3.73
C ARG A 59 -6.11 5.72 5.09
N LYS A 60 -6.83 6.16 6.10
CA LYS A 60 -6.25 6.33 7.43
C LYS A 60 -5.93 5.01 8.13
N LYS A 61 -6.51 3.92 7.66
CA LYS A 61 -6.19 2.59 8.20
C LYS A 61 -4.80 2.16 7.78
N ILE A 62 -4.32 2.68 6.67
CA ILE A 62 -3.01 2.33 6.13
C ILE A 62 -2.04 3.50 6.25
N PHE A 63 -2.44 4.67 5.81
CA PHE A 63 -1.58 5.85 5.78
C PHE A 63 -1.99 6.79 6.92
N HIS A 64 -1.24 6.71 7.99
CA HIS A 64 -1.55 7.47 9.22
C HIS A 64 -1.13 8.93 9.10
#